data_b9b5d2dcb27b5ad765c05efc4f012821
#
_entry.id   b9b5d2dcb27b5ad765c05efc4f012821
#
_cell.length_a   1.000
_cell.length_b   1.000
_cell.length_c   1.000
_cell.angle_alpha   90.00
_cell.angle_beta   90.00
_cell.angle_gamma   90.00
#
_symmetry.space_group_name_H-M   'P 1'
#
loop_
_entity.id
_entity.type
_entity.pdbx_description
1 polymer ?
#
loop_
_entity_poly.entity_id
_entity_poly.type
_entity_poly.pdbx_seq_one_letter_code
_entity_poly.pdbx_strand_id
1 'polypeptide(L)'
;MRTSKPSVPSPWARACAPAWLSLVLLALPGCALQPPSTPADSAWQAELERWPASDALLLGEQHDAPEHQRWEADSVRWLAEHGRLAALVIEMAEAGTGTDGLPPDANAAQVYAALRWNEAAWPWERYRAVIMAAVAAGVPVRGGNLPRSRMRAAMQDEALDRHLPPAALALQRNAIEEGHCGLLPADRVMPMVRIQLARDASMAHAVQQARQDGRTVLLAAGWGHVRRDLGVPTWLPANFNAKVAIAQAGQARAAIESEANYIHPTPALAPRDHCAELRARPPGRLPAAK
;
A
#
# COMPACT_ATOMS: atom_id res chain seq x y z
N MET A 1 36.29 88.61 -27.80
CA MET A 1 35.10 89.48 -28.04
C MET A 1 33.83 88.68 -27.91
N ARG A 2 32.94 89.17 -27.17
CA ARG A 2 31.56 88.76 -26.81
C ARG A 2 31.38 87.95 -25.50
N THR A 3 30.99 88.73 -24.64
CA THR A 3 30.28 88.62 -23.37
C THR A 3 28.99 87.91 -23.48
N SER A 4 28.66 87.07 -22.50
CA SER A 4 27.27 86.88 -22.14
C SER A 4 27.12 86.35 -20.71
N LYS A 5 26.17 86.95 -20.09
CA LYS A 5 25.77 86.98 -18.67
C LYS A 5 25.39 85.70 -18.03
N PRO A 6 25.43 85.64 -16.69
CA PRO A 6 24.91 84.47 -15.90
C PRO A 6 23.40 84.59 -15.70
N SER A 7 22.70 83.50 -15.75
CA SER A 7 21.30 83.37 -15.38
C SER A 7 21.14 82.69 -14.00
N VAL A 8 20.29 83.31 -13.23
CA VAL A 8 19.89 83.02 -11.84
C VAL A 8 19.10 81.66 -11.71
N PRO A 9 19.28 80.91 -10.67
CA PRO A 9 18.45 79.71 -10.45
C PRO A 9 17.13 80.02 -9.73
N SER A 10 16.05 79.45 -10.23
CA SER A 10 14.72 79.47 -9.62
C SER A 10 14.57 78.35 -8.56
N PRO A 11 13.94 78.66 -7.40
CA PRO A 11 13.68 77.62 -6.38
C PRO A 11 12.30 77.04 -6.62
N TRP A 12 12.09 75.89 -5.99
CA TRP A 12 10.82 75.10 -5.85
C TRP A 12 10.62 73.97 -6.84
N ALA A 13 11.20 72.80 -6.50
CA ALA A 13 10.61 71.50 -6.79
C ALA A 13 10.75 70.61 -5.56
N ARG A 14 9.69 70.55 -4.78
CA ARG A 14 9.53 69.55 -3.73
C ARG A 14 9.22 68.18 -4.38
N ALA A 15 10.17 67.25 -4.34
CA ALA A 15 9.96 65.85 -4.75
C ALA A 15 9.25 65.13 -3.63
N CYS A 16 8.02 64.78 -3.85
CA CYS A 16 7.33 63.76 -3.05
C CYS A 16 7.90 62.36 -3.33
N ALA A 17 8.55 61.75 -2.37
CA ALA A 17 8.94 60.35 -2.43
C ALA A 17 7.71 59.47 -2.16
N PRO A 18 7.40 58.46 -2.98
CA PRO A 18 6.37 57.49 -2.64
C PRO A 18 6.90 56.50 -1.59
N ALA A 19 6.22 56.46 -0.45
CA ALA A 19 6.41 55.40 0.54
C ALA A 19 5.91 54.07 0.00
N TRP A 20 6.81 53.19 -0.32
CA TRP A 20 6.48 51.79 -0.62
C TRP A 20 6.13 51.09 0.68
N LEU A 21 4.83 50.91 0.94
CA LEU A 21 4.35 49.95 1.96
C LEU A 21 4.65 48.55 1.45
N SER A 22 5.71 47.95 1.95
CA SER A 22 5.98 46.51 1.77
C SER A 22 4.95 45.70 2.59
N LEU A 23 3.93 45.18 1.91
CA LEU A 23 2.97 44.24 2.49
C LEU A 23 3.67 42.90 2.65
N VAL A 24 4.18 42.60 3.85
CA VAL A 24 4.68 41.25 4.22
C VAL A 24 3.47 40.35 4.38
N LEU A 25 3.17 39.56 3.34
CA LEU A 25 2.26 38.42 3.47
C LEU A 25 2.93 37.37 4.36
N LEU A 26 2.53 37.29 5.64
CA LEU A 26 2.79 36.16 6.50
C LEU A 26 2.01 34.96 5.95
N ALA A 27 2.69 34.10 5.20
CA ALA A 27 2.19 32.76 4.87
C ALA A 27 2.13 31.95 6.17
N LEU A 28 0.97 31.86 6.78
CA LEU A 28 0.71 30.91 7.85
C LEU A 28 0.82 29.49 7.26
N PRO A 29 1.64 28.59 7.82
CA PRO A 29 1.60 27.20 7.43
C PRO A 29 0.19 26.68 7.74
N GLY A 30 -0.57 26.36 6.71
CA GLY A 30 -1.86 25.71 6.84
C GLY A 30 -1.63 24.35 7.50
N CYS A 31 -1.93 24.22 8.78
CA CYS A 31 -2.10 22.91 9.40
C CYS A 31 -3.23 22.21 8.64
N ALA A 32 -2.89 21.27 7.77
CA ALA A 32 -3.86 20.35 7.22
C ALA A 32 -4.54 19.68 8.43
N LEU A 33 -5.82 20.01 8.66
CA LEU A 33 -6.63 19.37 9.69
C LEU A 33 -6.73 17.89 9.30
N GLN A 34 -5.96 17.05 9.99
CA GLN A 34 -6.16 15.61 9.94
C GLN A 34 -7.55 15.31 10.50
N PRO A 35 -8.33 14.42 9.86
CA PRO A 35 -9.59 13.99 10.44
C PRO A 35 -9.34 13.40 11.83
N PRO A 36 -10.26 13.59 12.78
CA PRO A 36 -10.11 13.04 14.12
C PRO A 36 -9.92 11.51 14.04
N SER A 37 -8.95 10.98 14.81
CA SER A 37 -8.72 9.54 14.92
C SER A 37 -9.96 8.85 15.49
N THR A 38 -10.32 7.71 14.92
CA THR A 38 -11.41 6.89 15.45
C THR A 38 -10.96 6.12 16.68
N PRO A 39 -11.88 5.60 17.53
CA PRO A 39 -11.50 4.69 18.60
C PRO A 39 -10.73 3.44 18.10
N ALA A 40 -11.03 2.97 16.89
CA ALA A 40 -10.33 1.85 16.28
C ALA A 40 -8.87 2.20 15.93
N ASP A 41 -8.63 3.42 15.43
CA ASP A 41 -7.27 3.89 15.12
C ASP A 41 -6.44 4.04 16.41
N SER A 42 -7.03 4.56 17.48
CA SER A 42 -6.36 4.67 18.80
C SER A 42 -6.03 3.30 19.38
N ALA A 43 -6.93 2.31 19.26
CA ALA A 43 -6.67 0.94 19.69
C ALA A 43 -5.55 0.27 18.85
N TRP A 44 -5.51 0.55 17.55
CA TRP A 44 -4.46 0.06 16.68
C TRP A 44 -3.09 0.64 17.03
N GLN A 45 -2.99 1.93 17.27
CA GLN A 45 -1.75 2.58 17.71
C GLN A 45 -1.23 1.99 19.03
N ALA A 46 -2.11 1.81 20.01
CA ALA A 46 -1.76 1.15 21.27
C ALA A 46 -1.26 -0.29 21.08
N GLU A 47 -1.79 -1.00 20.07
CA GLU A 47 -1.31 -2.34 19.72
C GLU A 47 0.09 -2.29 19.10
N LEU A 48 0.37 -1.34 18.19
CA LEU A 48 1.69 -1.13 17.61
C LEU A 48 2.74 -0.74 18.67
N GLU A 49 2.36 0.04 19.67
CA GLU A 49 3.23 0.39 20.81
C GLU A 49 3.57 -0.84 21.67
N ARG A 50 2.56 -1.68 21.93
CA ARG A 50 2.70 -2.89 22.74
C ARG A 50 3.53 -3.98 22.08
N TRP A 51 3.52 -4.07 20.74
CA TRP A 51 4.27 -5.07 20.03
C TRP A 51 5.76 -4.72 19.98
N PRO A 52 6.64 -5.65 20.39
CA PRO A 52 8.06 -5.49 20.14
C PRO A 52 8.32 -5.42 18.62
N ALA A 53 9.47 -4.90 18.24
CA ALA A 53 9.89 -4.94 16.84
C ALA A 53 9.82 -6.37 16.31
N SER A 54 9.09 -6.57 15.22
CA SER A 54 8.97 -7.83 14.49
C SER A 54 9.73 -7.71 13.16
N ASP A 55 10.15 -8.84 12.59
CA ASP A 55 10.80 -8.81 11.27
C ASP A 55 9.84 -8.27 10.21
N ALA A 56 8.54 -8.62 10.32
CA ALA A 56 7.50 -8.07 9.46
C ALA A 56 6.17 -7.84 10.19
N LEU A 57 5.40 -6.88 9.66
CA LEU A 57 3.99 -6.66 9.93
C LEU A 57 3.24 -6.82 8.60
N LEU A 58 2.37 -7.83 8.53
CA LEU A 58 1.58 -8.17 7.35
C LEU A 58 0.17 -7.60 7.55
N LEU A 59 -0.17 -6.58 6.76
CA LEU A 59 -1.48 -5.93 6.79
C LEU A 59 -2.36 -6.49 5.69
N GLY A 60 -3.50 -7.05 6.09
CA GLY A 60 -4.49 -7.61 5.20
C GLY A 60 -5.64 -6.66 4.94
N GLU A 61 -5.89 -6.32 3.68
CA GLU A 61 -6.95 -5.41 3.28
C GLU A 61 -8.06 -6.10 2.48
N GLN A 62 -9.17 -5.41 2.34
CA GLN A 62 -10.16 -5.60 1.29
C GLN A 62 -9.93 -4.46 0.28
N HIS A 63 -9.52 -4.78 -0.93
CA HIS A 63 -9.00 -3.83 -1.92
C HIS A 63 -9.98 -2.70 -2.31
N ASP A 64 -11.27 -2.88 -2.12
CA ASP A 64 -12.30 -1.88 -2.42
C ASP A 64 -12.81 -1.12 -1.18
N ALA A 65 -12.14 -1.28 -0.02
CA ALA A 65 -12.46 -0.59 1.22
C ALA A 65 -11.49 0.58 1.47
N PRO A 66 -11.85 1.85 1.17
CA PRO A 66 -10.94 3.00 1.32
C PRO A 66 -10.41 3.21 2.74
N GLU A 67 -11.17 2.78 3.74
CA GLU A 67 -10.78 2.84 5.15
C GLU A 67 -9.56 1.94 5.43
N HIS A 68 -9.44 0.82 4.72
CA HIS A 68 -8.31 -0.09 4.87
C HIS A 68 -7.01 0.54 4.36
N GLN A 69 -7.02 1.18 3.19
CA GLN A 69 -5.85 1.86 2.66
C GLN A 69 -5.45 3.09 3.50
N ARG A 70 -6.43 3.75 4.14
CA ARG A 70 -6.14 4.81 5.11
C ARG A 70 -5.41 4.25 6.33
N TRP A 71 -5.93 3.17 6.93
CA TRP A 71 -5.29 2.46 8.04
C TRP A 71 -3.88 1.98 7.71
N GLU A 72 -3.64 1.47 6.50
CA GLU A 72 -2.30 1.11 6.03
C GLU A 72 -1.38 2.33 5.97
N ALA A 73 -1.87 3.45 5.42
CA ALA A 73 -1.09 4.69 5.35
C ALA A 73 -0.73 5.23 6.74
N ASP A 74 -1.65 5.15 7.70
CA ASP A 74 -1.43 5.56 9.08
C ASP A 74 -0.43 4.62 9.77
N SER A 75 -0.49 3.32 9.51
CA SER A 75 0.48 2.33 9.98
C SER A 75 1.90 2.60 9.46
N VAL A 76 2.01 2.95 8.17
CA VAL A 76 3.28 3.35 7.55
C VAL A 76 3.85 4.59 8.23
N ARG A 77 3.03 5.65 8.42
CA ARG A 77 3.46 6.88 9.08
C ARG A 77 3.92 6.61 10.50
N TRP A 78 3.11 5.89 11.27
CA TRP A 78 3.43 5.58 12.65
C TRP A 78 4.76 4.83 12.79
N LEU A 79 4.97 3.77 12.01
CA LEU A 79 6.22 3.00 12.04
C LEU A 79 7.42 3.84 11.60
N ALA A 80 7.26 4.70 10.61
CA ALA A 80 8.31 5.58 10.12
C ALA A 80 8.69 6.65 11.15
N GLU A 81 7.73 7.32 11.76
CA GLU A 81 7.91 8.34 12.80
C GLU A 81 8.63 7.78 14.03
N HIS A 82 8.42 6.49 14.34
CA HIS A 82 9.10 5.80 15.43
C HIS A 82 10.42 5.13 15.02
N GLY A 83 10.91 5.37 13.79
CA GLY A 83 12.14 4.78 13.26
C GLY A 83 12.09 3.25 13.11
N ARG A 84 10.90 2.66 13.12
CA ARG A 84 10.68 1.21 13.13
C ARG A 84 10.43 0.61 11.73
N LEU A 85 10.22 1.41 10.69
CA LEU A 85 9.94 0.92 9.35
C LEU A 85 11.22 0.66 8.56
N ALA A 86 11.41 -0.57 8.06
CA ALA A 86 12.51 -0.97 7.20
C ALA A 86 12.20 -0.72 5.72
N ALA A 87 11.02 -1.15 5.29
CA ALA A 87 10.51 -1.01 3.93
C ALA A 87 8.99 -1.20 3.91
N LEU A 88 8.35 -0.69 2.87
CA LEU A 88 6.98 -1.04 2.50
C LEU A 88 7.02 -1.99 1.31
N VAL A 89 6.49 -3.20 1.46
CA VAL A 89 6.25 -4.15 0.38
C VAL A 89 4.76 -4.14 0.03
N ILE A 90 4.42 -4.09 -1.26
CA ILE A 90 3.02 -4.01 -1.70
C ILE A 90 2.69 -5.10 -2.72
N GLU A 91 1.50 -5.68 -2.61
CA GLU A 91 0.96 -6.61 -3.60
C GLU A 91 0.70 -5.92 -4.95
N MET A 92 0.33 -4.65 -4.94
CA MET A 92 -0.13 -3.90 -6.10
C MET A 92 0.96 -3.59 -7.14
N ALA A 93 2.22 -3.86 -6.83
CA ALA A 93 3.35 -3.74 -7.76
C ALA A 93 4.11 -5.07 -7.90
N GLU A 94 4.66 -5.31 -9.09
CA GLU A 94 5.40 -6.53 -9.39
C GLU A 94 6.77 -6.57 -8.69
N ALA A 95 7.19 -7.74 -8.24
CA ALA A 95 8.54 -7.94 -7.70
C ALA A 95 9.61 -7.51 -8.73
N GLY A 96 10.67 -6.89 -8.22
CA GLY A 96 11.73 -6.28 -9.04
C GLY A 96 11.43 -4.85 -9.48
N THR A 97 10.32 -4.25 -9.01
CA THR A 97 10.08 -2.80 -9.08
C THR A 97 10.20 -2.18 -7.69
N GLY A 98 10.56 -0.92 -7.61
CA GLY A 98 10.70 -0.24 -6.32
C GLY A 98 11.15 1.21 -6.45
N THR A 99 11.16 1.89 -5.31
CA THR A 99 11.56 3.29 -5.18
C THR A 99 12.99 3.45 -4.65
N ASP A 100 13.77 2.37 -4.63
CA ASP A 100 15.17 2.43 -4.19
C ASP A 100 15.93 3.49 -5.01
N GLY A 101 16.59 4.42 -4.33
CA GLY A 101 17.32 5.53 -4.97
C GLY A 101 16.47 6.78 -5.29
N LEU A 102 15.17 6.76 -5.09
CA LEU A 102 14.38 8.00 -5.15
C LEU A 102 14.55 8.81 -3.85
N PRO A 103 14.62 10.15 -3.96
CA PRO A 103 14.69 11.01 -2.78
C PRO A 103 13.32 11.10 -2.08
N PRO A 104 13.28 11.48 -0.77
CA PRO A 104 12.03 11.60 -0.01
C PRO A 104 11.02 12.61 -0.59
N ASP A 105 11.48 13.59 -1.35
CA ASP A 105 10.66 14.61 -2.03
C ASP A 105 10.26 14.20 -3.46
N ALA A 106 10.51 12.93 -3.85
CA ALA A 106 10.07 12.41 -5.14
C ALA A 106 8.55 12.57 -5.30
N ASN A 107 8.14 13.11 -6.44
CA ASN A 107 6.72 13.31 -6.71
C ASN A 107 6.01 12.01 -7.13
N ALA A 108 4.68 12.04 -7.10
CA ALA A 108 3.85 10.87 -7.41
C ALA A 108 4.13 10.27 -8.80
N ALA A 109 4.45 11.10 -9.81
CA ALA A 109 4.72 10.60 -11.15
C ALA A 109 6.06 9.83 -11.23
N GLN A 110 7.09 10.28 -10.49
CA GLN A 110 8.37 9.58 -10.40
C GLN A 110 8.19 8.22 -9.69
N VAL A 111 7.44 8.19 -8.59
CA VAL A 111 7.14 6.97 -7.84
C VAL A 111 6.30 5.99 -8.67
N TYR A 112 5.26 6.47 -9.34
CA TYR A 112 4.42 5.69 -10.26
C TYR A 112 5.28 5.03 -11.35
N ALA A 113 6.20 5.77 -11.97
CA ALA A 113 7.09 5.25 -13.00
C ALA A 113 8.08 4.21 -12.45
N ALA A 114 8.68 4.46 -11.27
CA ALA A 114 9.63 3.55 -10.64
C ALA A 114 8.99 2.20 -10.28
N LEU A 115 7.75 2.22 -9.79
CA LEU A 115 6.96 1.03 -9.50
C LEU A 115 6.40 0.35 -10.75
N ARG A 116 6.55 0.94 -11.95
CA ARG A 116 5.93 0.48 -13.19
C ARG A 116 4.44 0.21 -13.00
N TRP A 117 3.77 1.17 -12.36
CA TRP A 117 2.40 0.98 -11.86
C TRP A 117 1.42 0.54 -12.94
N ASN A 118 0.60 -0.44 -12.62
CA ASN A 118 -0.42 -0.95 -13.53
C ASN A 118 -1.80 -0.39 -13.16
N GLU A 119 -2.14 0.78 -13.70
CA GLU A 119 -3.41 1.47 -13.45
C GLU A 119 -4.64 0.63 -13.77
N ALA A 120 -4.56 -0.21 -14.80
CA ALA A 120 -5.68 -1.06 -15.20
C ALA A 120 -6.01 -2.16 -14.17
N ALA A 121 -5.02 -2.60 -13.39
CA ALA A 121 -5.21 -3.56 -12.31
C ALA A 121 -5.53 -2.86 -10.98
N TRP A 122 -4.85 -1.77 -10.69
CA TRP A 122 -4.84 -1.09 -9.41
C TRP A 122 -4.98 0.42 -9.61
N PRO A 123 -6.13 1.05 -9.29
CA PRO A 123 -6.26 2.51 -9.35
C PRO A 123 -5.23 3.19 -8.44
N TRP A 124 -4.33 4.01 -9.02
CA TRP A 124 -3.25 4.68 -8.29
C TRP A 124 -3.73 5.49 -7.10
N GLU A 125 -4.80 6.25 -7.28
CA GLU A 125 -5.33 7.12 -6.22
C GLU A 125 -5.77 6.35 -4.97
N ARG A 126 -6.05 5.07 -5.09
CA ARG A 126 -6.39 4.21 -3.95
C ARG A 126 -5.17 3.94 -3.05
N TYR A 127 -4.01 3.70 -3.64
CA TYR A 127 -2.79 3.29 -2.93
C TYR A 127 -1.77 4.42 -2.78
N ARG A 128 -1.99 5.54 -3.45
CA ARG A 128 -1.08 6.69 -3.44
C ARG A 128 -0.73 7.16 -2.03
N ALA A 129 -1.71 7.23 -1.14
CA ALA A 129 -1.48 7.71 0.23
C ALA A 129 -0.54 6.79 1.01
N VAL A 130 -0.71 5.46 0.88
CA VAL A 130 0.13 4.44 1.51
C VAL A 130 1.57 4.53 0.99
N ILE A 131 1.71 4.55 -0.33
CA ILE A 131 3.00 4.57 -1.01
C ILE A 131 3.76 5.87 -0.72
N MET A 132 3.11 7.02 -0.88
CA MET A 132 3.75 8.32 -0.68
C MET A 132 4.10 8.59 0.79
N ALA A 133 3.39 7.99 1.75
CA ALA A 133 3.77 8.06 3.16
C ALA A 133 5.15 7.41 3.41
N ALA A 134 5.42 6.26 2.81
CA ALA A 134 6.73 5.62 2.91
C ALA A 134 7.82 6.42 2.21
N VAL A 135 7.57 6.89 0.98
CA VAL A 135 8.53 7.70 0.20
C VAL A 135 8.89 8.98 0.93
N ALA A 136 7.90 9.73 1.43
CA ALA A 136 8.14 10.97 2.18
C ALA A 136 8.95 10.77 3.47
N ALA A 137 8.87 9.58 4.05
CA ALA A 137 9.68 9.17 5.20
C ALA A 137 11.09 8.66 4.80
N GLY A 138 11.45 8.67 3.53
CA GLY A 138 12.72 8.13 3.03
C GLY A 138 12.80 6.60 3.12
N VAL A 139 11.66 5.90 3.21
CA VAL A 139 11.58 4.45 3.31
C VAL A 139 11.30 3.86 1.93
N PRO A 140 12.07 2.84 1.48
CA PRO A 140 11.87 2.25 0.18
C PRO A 140 10.52 1.51 0.09
N VAL A 141 9.84 1.67 -1.04
CA VAL A 141 8.67 0.89 -1.43
C VAL A 141 9.09 -0.14 -2.46
N ARG A 142 8.69 -1.39 -2.29
CA ARG A 142 9.03 -2.50 -3.18
C ARG A 142 7.79 -3.27 -3.61
N GLY A 143 7.73 -3.61 -4.89
CA GLY A 143 6.73 -4.53 -5.40
C GLY A 143 6.98 -5.94 -4.86
N GLY A 144 5.91 -6.60 -4.43
CA GLY A 144 5.95 -7.97 -3.90
C GLY A 144 5.28 -9.01 -4.82
N ASN A 145 4.40 -8.58 -5.73
CA ASN A 145 3.59 -9.50 -6.51
C ASN A 145 4.40 -10.31 -7.53
N LEU A 146 3.90 -11.50 -7.86
CA LEU A 146 4.45 -12.31 -8.94
C LEU A 146 4.41 -11.54 -10.27
N PRO A 147 5.54 -11.34 -10.96
CA PRO A 147 5.55 -10.70 -12.27
C PRO A 147 4.63 -11.41 -13.27
N ARG A 148 3.87 -10.66 -14.05
CA ARG A 148 2.94 -11.22 -15.07
C ARG A 148 3.61 -12.19 -16.03
N SER A 149 4.88 -11.92 -16.38
CA SER A 149 5.70 -12.81 -17.20
C SER A 149 5.91 -14.21 -16.61
N ARG A 150 5.80 -14.36 -15.28
CA ARG A 150 5.98 -15.61 -14.54
C ARG A 150 4.68 -16.38 -14.32
N MET A 151 3.51 -15.76 -14.54
CA MET A 151 2.20 -16.39 -14.22
C MET A 151 1.96 -17.68 -15.01
N ARG A 152 2.34 -17.74 -16.29
CA ARG A 152 2.17 -18.96 -17.11
C ARG A 152 3.00 -20.13 -16.57
N ALA A 153 4.24 -19.86 -16.17
CA ALA A 153 5.08 -20.88 -15.56
C ALA A 153 4.51 -21.37 -14.22
N ALA A 154 4.04 -20.42 -13.38
CA ALA A 154 3.41 -20.77 -12.11
C ALA A 154 2.16 -21.66 -12.27
N MET A 155 1.30 -21.37 -13.25
CA MET A 155 0.14 -22.22 -13.57
C MET A 155 0.49 -23.70 -13.82
N GLN A 156 1.68 -23.95 -14.35
CA GLN A 156 2.16 -25.26 -14.76
C GLN A 156 3.05 -25.93 -13.70
N ASP A 157 3.42 -25.20 -12.65
CA ASP A 157 4.33 -25.70 -11.61
C ASP A 157 3.59 -26.54 -10.56
N GLU A 158 3.49 -27.84 -10.81
CA GLU A 158 2.88 -28.79 -9.86
C GLU A 158 3.66 -28.96 -8.56
N ALA A 159 4.88 -28.45 -8.45
CA ALA A 159 5.62 -28.47 -7.21
C ALA A 159 4.94 -27.62 -6.12
N LEU A 160 4.26 -26.53 -6.55
CA LEU A 160 3.49 -25.66 -5.66
C LEU A 160 2.36 -26.38 -4.93
N ASP A 161 1.76 -27.43 -5.52
CA ASP A 161 0.67 -28.20 -4.91
C ASP A 161 1.09 -28.90 -3.62
N ARG A 162 2.39 -29.05 -3.37
CA ARG A 162 2.97 -29.70 -2.18
C ARG A 162 3.36 -28.74 -1.08
N HIS A 163 3.22 -27.43 -1.32
CA HIS A 163 3.63 -26.42 -0.33
C HIS A 163 2.73 -26.43 0.91
N LEU A 164 1.43 -26.47 0.71
CA LEU A 164 0.46 -26.53 1.81
C LEU A 164 0.11 -27.97 2.17
N PRO A 165 -0.19 -28.25 3.46
CA PRO A 165 -0.81 -29.51 3.85
C PRO A 165 -2.13 -29.74 3.08
N PRO A 166 -2.56 -30.97 2.84
CA PRO A 166 -3.75 -31.27 2.03
C PRO A 166 -5.03 -30.54 2.46
N ALA A 167 -5.25 -30.36 3.75
CA ALA A 167 -6.41 -29.64 4.27
C ALA A 167 -6.34 -28.12 3.94
N ALA A 168 -5.18 -27.51 4.09
CA ALA A 168 -4.95 -26.10 3.75
C ALA A 168 -5.04 -25.86 2.23
N LEU A 169 -4.50 -26.78 1.42
CA LEU A 169 -4.63 -26.73 -0.02
C LEU A 169 -6.10 -26.82 -0.47
N ALA A 170 -6.91 -27.67 0.20
CA ALA A 170 -8.34 -27.74 -0.06
C ALA A 170 -9.05 -26.41 0.28
N LEU A 171 -8.70 -25.75 1.38
CA LEU A 171 -9.22 -24.42 1.74
C LEU A 171 -8.83 -23.38 0.69
N GLN A 172 -7.57 -23.38 0.24
CA GLN A 172 -7.10 -22.48 -0.81
C GLN A 172 -7.88 -22.68 -2.13
N ARG A 173 -8.13 -23.93 -2.50
CA ARG A 173 -8.94 -24.27 -3.67
C ARG A 173 -10.36 -23.74 -3.55
N ASN A 174 -11.02 -23.99 -2.41
CA ASN A 174 -12.37 -23.49 -2.15
C ASN A 174 -12.42 -21.95 -2.22
N ALA A 175 -11.43 -21.26 -1.64
CA ALA A 175 -11.35 -19.80 -1.71
C ALA A 175 -11.22 -19.28 -3.16
N ILE A 176 -10.48 -19.97 -4.03
CA ILE A 176 -10.39 -19.66 -5.45
C ILE A 176 -11.74 -19.88 -6.16
N GLU A 177 -12.40 -21.01 -5.91
CA GLU A 177 -13.73 -21.32 -6.49
C GLU A 177 -14.77 -20.27 -6.07
N GLU A 178 -14.84 -19.94 -4.78
CA GLU A 178 -15.73 -18.93 -4.21
C GLU A 178 -15.45 -17.53 -4.77
N GLY A 179 -14.18 -17.12 -4.80
CA GLY A 179 -13.76 -15.80 -5.33
C GLY A 179 -14.08 -15.63 -6.81
N HIS A 180 -14.21 -16.72 -7.55
CA HIS A 180 -14.65 -16.74 -8.94
C HIS A 180 -16.12 -17.16 -9.11
N CYS A 181 -16.88 -17.24 -8.02
CA CYS A 181 -18.32 -17.53 -8.03
C CYS A 181 -18.70 -18.86 -8.71
N GLY A 182 -17.81 -19.85 -8.65
CA GLY A 182 -18.01 -21.13 -9.32
C GLY A 182 -17.97 -21.05 -10.87
N LEU A 183 -17.53 -19.94 -11.43
CA LEU A 183 -17.48 -19.73 -12.88
C LEU A 183 -16.20 -20.27 -13.55
N LEU A 184 -15.22 -20.70 -12.75
CA LEU A 184 -14.00 -21.30 -13.30
C LEU A 184 -14.29 -22.72 -13.79
N PRO A 185 -13.83 -23.09 -15.02
CA PRO A 185 -13.77 -24.49 -15.43
C PRO A 185 -12.91 -25.31 -14.45
N ALA A 186 -13.29 -26.56 -14.19
CA ALA A 186 -12.63 -27.41 -13.20
C ALA A 186 -11.11 -27.58 -13.47
N ASP A 187 -10.70 -27.63 -14.74
CA ASP A 187 -9.31 -27.70 -15.17
C ASP A 187 -8.52 -26.40 -14.94
N ARG A 188 -9.19 -25.31 -14.60
CA ARG A 188 -8.59 -24.00 -14.31
C ARG A 188 -8.41 -23.71 -12.83
N VAL A 189 -9.06 -24.45 -11.96
CA VAL A 189 -9.02 -24.20 -10.51
C VAL A 189 -7.59 -24.38 -9.98
N MET A 190 -6.94 -25.51 -10.20
CA MET A 190 -5.58 -25.74 -9.71
C MET A 190 -4.53 -24.81 -10.32
N PRO A 191 -4.56 -24.50 -11.63
CA PRO A 191 -3.71 -23.42 -12.19
C PRO A 191 -3.86 -22.07 -11.47
N MET A 192 -5.07 -21.68 -11.06
CA MET A 192 -5.30 -20.44 -10.30
C MET A 192 -4.82 -20.54 -8.86
N VAL A 193 -4.97 -21.70 -8.21
CA VAL A 193 -4.37 -21.96 -6.90
C VAL A 193 -2.85 -21.82 -6.95
N ARG A 194 -2.19 -22.37 -7.97
CA ARG A 194 -0.75 -22.24 -8.16
C ARG A 194 -0.30 -20.79 -8.36
N ILE A 195 -1.08 -19.97 -9.08
CA ILE A 195 -0.80 -18.52 -9.17
C ILE A 195 -0.85 -17.88 -7.79
N GLN A 196 -1.87 -18.19 -6.99
CA GLN A 196 -2.01 -17.63 -5.65
C GLN A 196 -0.80 -17.99 -4.77
N LEU A 197 -0.44 -19.28 -4.73
CA LEU A 197 0.74 -19.76 -4.01
C LEU A 197 2.04 -19.10 -4.47
N ALA A 198 2.22 -18.94 -5.80
CA ALA A 198 3.39 -18.26 -6.34
C ALA A 198 3.45 -16.76 -6.02
N ARG A 199 2.29 -16.09 -5.90
CA ARG A 199 2.21 -14.70 -5.42
C ARG A 199 2.64 -14.62 -3.96
N ASP A 200 2.14 -15.53 -3.11
CA ASP A 200 2.52 -15.57 -1.70
C ASP A 200 4.02 -15.82 -1.53
N ALA A 201 4.58 -16.75 -2.29
CA ALA A 201 6.03 -16.99 -2.33
C ALA A 201 6.82 -15.76 -2.76
N SER A 202 6.35 -15.04 -3.78
CA SER A 202 6.98 -13.81 -4.28
C SER A 202 6.97 -12.70 -3.23
N MET A 203 5.82 -12.46 -2.58
CA MET A 203 5.70 -11.47 -1.51
C MET A 203 6.53 -11.85 -0.29
N ALA A 204 6.53 -13.11 0.13
CA ALA A 204 7.39 -13.60 1.21
C ALA A 204 8.87 -13.36 0.91
N HIS A 205 9.30 -13.62 -0.32
CA HIS A 205 10.66 -13.35 -0.76
C HIS A 205 11.00 -11.86 -0.69
N ALA A 206 10.11 -10.98 -1.17
CA ALA A 206 10.30 -9.53 -1.11
C ALA A 206 10.40 -9.02 0.34
N VAL A 207 9.56 -9.55 1.24
CA VAL A 207 9.59 -9.25 2.69
C VAL A 207 10.93 -9.68 3.30
N GLN A 208 11.39 -10.91 3.02
CA GLN A 208 12.67 -11.42 3.53
C GLN A 208 13.87 -10.59 3.02
N GLN A 209 13.86 -10.21 1.75
CA GLN A 209 14.90 -9.37 1.13
C GLN A 209 14.96 -7.96 1.72
N ALA A 210 13.84 -7.45 2.21
CA ALA A 210 13.73 -6.11 2.78
C ALA A 210 14.06 -6.07 4.29
N ARG A 211 14.25 -7.23 4.93
CA ARG A 211 14.48 -7.34 6.37
C ARG A 211 15.70 -6.54 6.81
N GLN A 212 15.55 -5.83 7.91
CA GLN A 212 16.61 -5.11 8.61
C GLN A 212 16.49 -5.38 10.12
N ASP A 213 17.62 -5.64 10.77
CA ASP A 213 17.62 -5.88 12.22
C ASP A 213 17.09 -4.66 12.99
N GLY A 214 16.20 -4.92 13.94
CA GLY A 214 15.57 -3.89 14.77
C GLY A 214 14.48 -3.06 14.09
N ARG A 215 14.18 -3.32 12.80
CA ARG A 215 13.12 -2.65 12.06
C ARG A 215 12.14 -3.65 11.47
N THR A 216 10.94 -3.19 11.16
CA THR A 216 9.82 -4.00 10.66
C THR A 216 9.61 -3.72 9.17
N VAL A 217 9.54 -4.76 8.35
CA VAL A 217 9.01 -4.66 6.98
C VAL A 217 7.50 -4.68 7.05
N LEU A 218 6.83 -3.68 6.46
CA LEU A 218 5.39 -3.68 6.35
C LEU A 218 5.00 -4.26 4.98
N LEU A 219 4.17 -5.31 4.97
CA LEU A 219 3.51 -5.81 3.76
C LEU A 219 2.06 -5.33 3.74
N ALA A 220 1.64 -4.66 2.67
CA ALA A 220 0.24 -4.35 2.39
C ALA A 220 -0.26 -5.24 1.25
N ALA A 221 -1.25 -6.09 1.52
CA ALA A 221 -1.79 -7.06 0.57
C ALA A 221 -3.25 -7.40 0.90
N GLY A 222 -3.95 -8.02 -0.05
CA GLY A 222 -5.28 -8.58 0.22
C GLY A 222 -5.26 -9.56 1.39
N TRP A 223 -6.30 -9.54 2.22
CA TRP A 223 -6.37 -10.32 3.45
C TRP A 223 -6.09 -11.83 3.25
N GLY A 224 -6.45 -12.39 2.09
CA GLY A 224 -6.18 -13.79 1.76
C GLY A 224 -4.68 -14.12 1.72
N HIS A 225 -3.85 -13.15 1.30
CA HIS A 225 -2.40 -13.30 1.21
C HIS A 225 -1.69 -13.26 2.57
N VAL A 226 -2.27 -12.64 3.60
CA VAL A 226 -1.63 -12.51 4.91
C VAL A 226 -2.06 -13.57 5.92
N ARG A 227 -2.98 -14.44 5.57
CA ARG A 227 -3.45 -15.54 6.44
C ARG A 227 -2.28 -16.44 6.82
N ARG A 228 -2.24 -16.83 8.10
CA ARG A 228 -1.18 -17.71 8.63
C ARG A 228 -1.22 -19.12 8.09
N ASP A 229 -2.41 -19.62 7.76
CA ASP A 229 -2.64 -21.00 7.32
C ASP A 229 -2.45 -21.21 5.81
N LEU A 230 -2.57 -20.13 4.99
CA LEU A 230 -2.60 -20.23 3.53
C LEU A 230 -1.61 -19.33 2.81
N GLY A 231 -1.33 -18.15 3.36
CA GLY A 231 -0.69 -17.04 2.65
C GLY A 231 0.82 -16.93 2.89
N VAL A 232 1.32 -15.71 2.75
CA VAL A 232 2.73 -15.30 2.90
C VAL A 232 3.40 -15.91 4.15
N PRO A 233 2.76 -15.99 5.33
CA PRO A 233 3.40 -16.57 6.51
C PRO A 233 3.88 -18.01 6.32
N THR A 234 3.23 -18.80 5.46
CA THR A 234 3.61 -20.21 5.19
C THR A 234 4.94 -20.32 4.42
N TRP A 235 5.40 -19.24 3.81
CA TRP A 235 6.63 -19.14 3.03
C TRP A 235 7.79 -18.50 3.80
N LEU A 236 7.53 -18.00 5.01
CA LEU A 236 8.56 -17.38 5.85
C LEU A 236 9.29 -18.46 6.66
N PRO A 237 10.59 -18.30 6.93
CA PRO A 237 11.33 -19.21 7.81
C PRO A 237 10.69 -19.32 9.20
N ALA A 238 10.80 -20.48 9.85
CA ALA A 238 10.19 -20.72 11.15
C ALA A 238 10.66 -19.74 12.27
N ASN A 239 11.85 -19.19 12.14
CA ASN A 239 12.40 -18.18 13.06
C ASN A 239 12.11 -16.75 12.65
N PHE A 240 11.33 -16.52 11.59
CA PHE A 240 10.94 -15.19 11.13
C PHE A 240 9.75 -14.68 11.94
N ASN A 241 9.97 -13.62 12.72
CA ASN A 241 8.93 -13.07 13.59
C ASN A 241 7.99 -12.15 12.80
N ALA A 242 6.91 -12.70 12.26
CA ALA A 242 5.87 -11.93 11.58
C ALA A 242 4.63 -11.76 12.44
N LYS A 243 4.06 -10.55 12.43
CA LYS A 243 2.74 -10.23 12.96
C LYS A 243 1.76 -10.05 11.81
N VAL A 244 0.53 -10.50 12.01
CA VAL A 244 -0.56 -10.37 11.03
C VAL A 244 -1.66 -9.51 11.64
N ALA A 245 -2.06 -8.45 10.94
CA ALA A 245 -3.24 -7.66 11.26
C ALA A 245 -4.13 -7.57 10.00
N ILE A 246 -5.43 -7.76 10.19
CA ILE A 246 -6.39 -7.77 9.07
C ILE A 246 -7.45 -6.71 9.33
N ALA A 247 -7.65 -5.82 8.36
CA ALA A 247 -8.77 -4.89 8.38
C ALA A 247 -10.05 -5.60 7.92
N GLN A 248 -11.14 -5.38 8.67
CA GLN A 248 -12.43 -6.03 8.42
C GLN A 248 -13.53 -5.00 8.34
N ALA A 249 -14.14 -4.88 7.17
CA ALA A 249 -15.33 -4.06 6.97
C ALA A 249 -16.58 -4.76 7.51
N GLY A 250 -17.26 -4.13 8.47
CA GLY A 250 -18.43 -4.70 9.14
C GLY A 250 -18.06 -5.82 10.13
N GLN A 251 -18.85 -6.90 10.14
CA GLN A 251 -18.59 -8.01 11.06
C GLN A 251 -17.39 -8.86 10.62
N ALA A 252 -16.51 -9.16 11.57
CA ALA A 252 -15.38 -10.05 11.33
C ALA A 252 -15.87 -11.48 11.02
N ARG A 253 -15.16 -12.15 10.11
CA ARG A 253 -15.40 -13.56 9.80
C ARG A 253 -14.57 -14.43 10.73
N ALA A 254 -15.15 -15.43 11.35
CA ALA A 254 -14.46 -16.33 12.30
C ALA A 254 -13.15 -16.91 11.74
N ALA A 255 -13.12 -17.28 10.46
CA ALA A 255 -11.90 -17.77 9.79
C ALA A 255 -10.76 -16.74 9.72
N ILE A 256 -11.08 -15.44 9.81
CA ILE A 256 -10.08 -14.36 9.82
C ILE A 256 -9.58 -14.11 11.23
N GLU A 257 -10.46 -14.20 12.23
CA GLU A 257 -10.13 -13.97 13.63
C GLU A 257 -9.06 -14.94 14.14
N SER A 258 -9.11 -16.22 13.73
CA SER A 258 -8.11 -17.21 14.13
C SER A 258 -6.76 -17.04 13.43
N GLU A 259 -6.73 -16.38 12.27
CA GLU A 259 -5.56 -16.26 11.40
C GLU A 259 -4.80 -14.94 11.52
N ALA A 260 -5.23 -14.06 12.44
CA ALA A 260 -4.58 -12.77 12.68
C ALA A 260 -4.14 -12.59 14.14
N ASN A 261 -3.19 -11.72 14.38
CA ASN A 261 -2.85 -11.21 15.73
C ASN A 261 -3.81 -10.09 16.15
N TYR A 262 -4.34 -9.36 15.16
CA TYR A 262 -5.20 -8.22 15.39
C TYR A 262 -6.20 -8.08 14.25
N ILE A 263 -7.45 -7.78 14.58
CA ILE A 263 -8.48 -7.38 13.62
C ILE A 263 -8.75 -5.89 13.79
N HIS A 264 -8.57 -5.13 12.70
CA HIS A 264 -8.89 -3.72 12.66
C HIS A 264 -10.32 -3.53 12.13
N PRO A 265 -11.30 -3.16 12.97
CA PRO A 265 -12.66 -2.99 12.51
C PRO A 265 -12.83 -1.69 11.75
N THR A 266 -13.50 -1.75 10.61
CA THR A 266 -13.89 -0.57 9.82
C THR A 266 -15.40 -0.60 9.53
N PRO A 267 -16.01 0.53 9.16
CA PRO A 267 -17.41 0.55 8.77
C PRO A 267 -17.74 -0.45 7.67
N ALA A 268 -18.92 -1.03 7.71
CA ALA A 268 -19.40 -1.93 6.67
C ALA A 268 -19.46 -1.22 5.31
N LEU A 269 -19.04 -1.91 4.27
CA LEU A 269 -19.23 -1.43 2.90
C LEU A 269 -20.69 -1.56 2.48
N ALA A 270 -21.09 -0.74 1.51
CA ALA A 270 -22.39 -0.92 0.85
C ALA A 270 -22.48 -2.34 0.26
N PRO A 271 -23.61 -3.02 0.39
CA PRO A 271 -23.80 -4.34 -0.18
C PRO A 271 -23.53 -4.35 -1.69
N ARG A 272 -22.71 -5.31 -2.14
CA ARG A 272 -22.36 -5.49 -3.54
C ARG A 272 -22.46 -6.96 -3.92
N ASP A 273 -23.18 -7.28 -4.97
CA ASP A 273 -23.22 -8.63 -5.51
C ASP A 273 -22.11 -8.83 -6.54
N HIS A 274 -20.92 -9.15 -6.04
CA HIS A 274 -19.74 -9.44 -6.86
C HIS A 274 -20.00 -10.55 -7.88
N CYS A 275 -20.79 -11.56 -7.52
CA CYS A 275 -21.06 -12.67 -8.41
C CYS A 275 -22.04 -12.31 -9.53
N ALA A 276 -23.02 -11.45 -9.28
CA ALA A 276 -23.86 -10.91 -10.36
C ALA A 276 -23.03 -10.08 -11.35
N GLU A 277 -22.12 -9.26 -10.84
CA GLU A 277 -21.21 -8.47 -11.69
C GLU A 277 -20.28 -9.34 -12.54
N LEU A 278 -19.75 -10.43 -11.97
CA LEU A 278 -18.92 -11.38 -12.72
C LEU A 278 -19.71 -12.09 -13.83
N ARG A 279 -20.94 -12.52 -13.53
CA ARG A 279 -21.84 -13.17 -14.53
C ARG A 279 -22.24 -12.24 -15.66
N ALA A 280 -22.36 -10.94 -15.38
CA ALA A 280 -22.72 -9.93 -16.37
C ALA A 280 -21.58 -9.57 -17.34
N ARG A 281 -20.35 -10.03 -17.09
CA ARG A 281 -19.21 -9.76 -17.98
C ARG A 281 -19.24 -10.62 -19.24
N PRO A 282 -18.81 -10.10 -20.40
CA PRO A 282 -18.71 -10.88 -21.63
C PRO A 282 -17.81 -12.11 -21.44
N PRO A 283 -18.13 -13.26 -22.06
CA PRO A 283 -17.28 -14.45 -22.02
C PRO A 283 -15.85 -14.13 -22.52
N GLY A 284 -14.83 -14.69 -21.82
CA GLY A 284 -13.42 -14.53 -22.18
C GLY A 284 -12.66 -13.41 -21.45
N ARG A 285 -13.29 -12.60 -20.62
CA ARG A 285 -12.66 -11.64 -19.71
C ARG A 285 -12.89 -12.00 -18.25
N LEU A 286 -12.43 -13.19 -17.83
CA LEU A 286 -12.26 -13.40 -16.39
C LEU A 286 -11.17 -12.43 -15.92
N PRO A 287 -11.41 -11.64 -14.85
CA PRO A 287 -10.34 -10.82 -14.29
C PRO A 287 -9.19 -11.73 -13.90
N ALA A 288 -7.97 -11.27 -14.10
CA ALA A 288 -6.86 -11.84 -13.35
C ALA A 288 -7.30 -11.84 -11.87
N ALA A 289 -7.13 -12.95 -11.17
CA ALA A 289 -7.43 -13.02 -9.75
C ALA A 289 -6.76 -11.82 -9.07
N LYS A 290 -7.61 -10.97 -8.47
CA LYS A 290 -7.15 -9.88 -7.62
C LYS A 290 -6.78 -10.47 -6.28
#